data_53194e7888f3f9ac9208e550d12296a9
#
_entry.id   53194e7888f3f9ac9208e550d12296a9
#
_cell.length_a   1.000
_cell.length_b   1.000
_cell.length_c   1.000
_cell.angle_alpha   90.00
_cell.angle_beta   90.00
_cell.angle_gamma   90.00
#
_symmetry.space_group_name_H-M   'P 1'
#
loop_
_entity.id
_entity.type
_entity.pdbx_description
1 polymer ?
#
loop_
_entity_poly.entity_id
_entity_poly.type
_entity_poly.pdbx_seq_one_letter_code
_entity_poly.pdbx_strand_id
1 'polypeptide(L)'
;MMAALDALRPWLLAEGKQRYQETAQMVAQLRKKYPALAGTDTQLDPTRFTLCTENGDQVEKFLQAHHIWPEMADSEHIVFILTCADGVEEVERLEQALDAFGLHGKIRPHSTVSAPPLPQSVCTPREALFAPKETVDLAQAAGRIAAEQIAPYPPGVPIAAPGERIDEKILAYLEQLGYNKMKTTVLR
;
A
#
# COMPACT_ATOMS: atom_id res chain seq x y z
N MET A 1 -17.13 20.93 7.34
CA MET A 1 -16.38 20.38 6.21
C MET A 1 -16.47 21.25 4.96
N MET A 2 -17.64 21.54 4.34
CA MET A 2 -17.74 22.38 3.14
C MET A 2 -17.15 23.78 3.30
N ALA A 3 -17.40 24.48 4.41
CA ALA A 3 -16.82 25.79 4.69
C ALA A 3 -15.28 25.77 4.78
N ALA A 4 -14.70 24.68 5.28
CA ALA A 4 -13.23 24.52 5.32
C ALA A 4 -12.65 24.32 3.92
N LEU A 5 -13.32 23.56 3.05
CA LEU A 5 -12.91 23.39 1.65
C LEU A 5 -13.01 24.69 0.86
N ASP A 6 -14.08 25.48 1.11
CA ASP A 6 -14.25 26.77 0.45
C ASP A 6 -13.19 27.79 0.89
N ALA A 7 -12.85 27.80 2.18
CA ALA A 7 -11.77 28.65 2.70
C ALA A 7 -10.37 28.25 2.17
N LEU A 8 -10.13 26.96 1.93
CA LEU A 8 -8.86 26.47 1.40
C LEU A 8 -8.64 26.86 -0.08
N ARG A 9 -9.71 26.98 -0.85
CA ARG A 9 -9.64 27.23 -2.29
C ARG A 9 -8.91 28.53 -2.67
N PRO A 10 -9.20 29.72 -2.09
CA PRO A 10 -8.44 30.94 -2.41
C PRO A 10 -6.95 30.81 -2.06
N TRP A 11 -6.62 30.16 -0.95
CA TRP A 11 -5.23 29.91 -0.57
C TRP A 11 -4.51 29.02 -1.58
N LEU A 12 -5.13 27.92 -2.02
CA LEU A 12 -4.57 27.05 -3.06
C LEU A 12 -4.35 27.78 -4.38
N LEU A 13 -5.27 28.69 -4.75
CA LEU A 13 -5.13 29.49 -5.97
C LEU A 13 -3.98 30.50 -5.88
N ALA A 14 -3.73 31.05 -4.70
CA ALA A 14 -2.68 32.05 -4.48
C ALA A 14 -1.31 31.41 -4.27
N GLU A 15 -1.20 30.39 -3.43
CA GLU A 15 0.08 29.87 -2.94
C GLU A 15 0.32 28.40 -3.32
N GLY A 16 -0.72 27.65 -3.65
CA GLY A 16 -0.62 26.18 -3.79
C GLY A 16 0.42 25.74 -4.80
N LYS A 17 0.53 26.43 -5.94
CA LYS A 17 1.53 26.08 -6.96
C LYS A 17 2.96 26.19 -6.43
N GLN A 18 3.28 27.27 -5.74
CA GLN A 18 4.61 27.47 -5.14
C GLN A 18 4.88 26.44 -4.06
N ARG A 19 3.90 26.23 -3.16
CA ARG A 19 4.01 25.25 -2.07
C ARG A 19 4.25 23.83 -2.58
N TYR A 20 3.52 23.38 -3.60
CA TYR A 20 3.76 22.07 -4.22
C TYR A 20 5.13 21.96 -4.92
N GLN A 21 5.66 23.05 -5.46
CA GLN A 21 7.02 23.09 -6.00
C GLN A 21 8.07 22.92 -4.89
N GLU A 22 7.88 23.58 -3.76
CA GLU A 22 8.72 23.43 -2.57
C GLU A 22 8.67 21.99 -2.03
N THR A 23 7.47 21.41 -1.90
CA THR A 23 7.28 20.01 -1.51
C THR A 23 8.00 19.05 -2.47
N ALA A 24 7.87 19.26 -3.77
CA ALA A 24 8.56 18.44 -4.77
C ALA A 24 10.09 18.52 -4.65
N GLN A 25 10.65 19.69 -4.30
CA GLN A 25 12.08 19.84 -4.05
C GLN A 25 12.54 19.08 -2.80
N MET A 26 11.77 19.14 -1.71
CA MET A 26 12.04 18.37 -0.49
C MET A 26 12.01 16.87 -0.78
N VAL A 27 11.00 16.37 -1.49
CA VAL A 27 10.92 14.96 -1.90
C VAL A 27 12.10 14.56 -2.77
N ALA A 28 12.55 15.44 -3.68
CA ALA A 28 13.73 15.17 -4.50
C ALA A 28 15.02 15.06 -3.67
N GLN A 29 15.14 15.77 -2.53
CA GLN A 29 16.25 15.62 -1.60
C GLN A 29 16.16 14.29 -0.83
N LEU A 30 14.98 13.93 -0.32
CA LEU A 30 14.75 12.63 0.32
C LEU A 30 15.14 11.47 -0.60
N ARG A 31 14.74 11.51 -1.87
CA ARG A 31 15.08 10.49 -2.87
C ARG A 31 16.59 10.38 -3.15
N LYS A 32 17.36 11.44 -2.93
CA LYS A 32 18.83 11.41 -3.06
C LYS A 32 19.52 10.84 -1.82
N LYS A 33 18.92 11.07 -0.64
CA LYS A 33 19.50 10.73 0.66
C LYS A 33 19.22 9.28 1.05
N TYR A 34 18.01 8.80 0.74
CA TYR A 34 17.54 7.47 1.17
C TYR A 34 17.37 6.51 0.01
N PRO A 35 17.35 5.17 0.28
CA PRO A 35 17.03 4.17 -0.73
C PRO A 35 15.58 4.36 -1.20
N ALA A 36 15.40 4.98 -2.33
CA ALA A 36 14.11 5.35 -2.86
C ALA A 36 13.87 4.75 -4.24
N LEU A 37 12.62 4.53 -4.57
CA LEU A 37 12.20 4.15 -5.91
C LEU A 37 12.64 5.26 -6.89
N ALA A 38 13.51 4.90 -7.81
CA ALA A 38 13.98 5.77 -8.88
C ALA A 38 13.33 5.32 -10.20
N GLY A 39 12.62 6.23 -10.85
CA GLY A 39 12.10 5.96 -12.19
C GLY A 39 13.15 6.34 -13.24
N THR A 40 13.47 5.43 -14.14
CA THR A 40 14.17 5.74 -15.39
C THR A 40 13.20 5.94 -16.53
N ASP A 41 12.08 5.22 -16.53
CA ASP A 41 11.09 5.21 -17.62
C ASP A 41 9.66 5.53 -17.16
N THR A 42 9.44 5.74 -15.85
CA THR A 42 8.13 6.05 -15.29
C THR A 42 8.12 7.47 -14.74
N GLN A 43 7.09 8.22 -15.06
CA GLN A 43 6.83 9.51 -14.42
C GLN A 43 6.37 9.26 -12.98
N LEU A 44 7.27 9.49 -12.04
CA LEU A 44 6.92 9.45 -10.62
C LEU A 44 6.23 10.76 -10.22
N ASP A 45 5.20 10.65 -9.40
CA ASP A 45 4.59 11.82 -8.75
C ASP A 45 5.67 12.54 -7.93
N PRO A 46 5.94 13.83 -8.18
CA PRO A 46 7.01 14.57 -7.53
C PRO A 46 6.80 14.76 -6.02
N THR A 47 5.58 14.60 -5.51
CA THR A 47 5.24 14.77 -4.09
C THR A 47 5.18 13.46 -3.31
N ARG A 48 5.36 12.31 -3.98
CA ARG A 48 5.37 11.00 -3.33
C ARG A 48 6.80 10.53 -3.13
N PHE A 49 7.10 10.12 -1.92
CA PHE A 49 8.36 9.48 -1.58
C PHE A 49 8.13 8.01 -1.28
N THR A 50 8.65 7.12 -2.13
CA THR A 50 8.61 5.68 -1.90
C THR A 50 9.98 5.22 -1.45
N LEU A 51 10.07 4.87 -0.18
CA LEU A 51 11.26 4.30 0.45
C LEU A 51 11.32 2.81 0.15
N CYS A 52 12.49 2.30 -0.22
CA CYS A 52 12.75 0.87 -0.38
C CYS A 52 13.45 0.32 0.88
N THR A 53 13.00 -0.82 1.37
CA THR A 53 13.52 -1.45 2.60
C THR A 53 13.39 -2.97 2.50
N GLU A 54 14.01 -3.71 3.41
CA GLU A 54 13.85 -5.18 3.51
C GLU A 54 12.85 -5.58 4.62
N ASN A 55 12.40 -4.62 5.42
CA ASN A 55 11.56 -4.86 6.60
C ASN A 55 10.50 -3.78 6.76
N GLY A 56 9.66 -3.57 5.74
CA GLY A 56 8.66 -2.51 5.71
C GLY A 56 7.77 -2.50 6.95
N ASP A 57 7.27 -3.66 7.39
CA ASP A 57 6.45 -3.78 8.60
C ASP A 57 7.14 -3.26 9.87
N GLN A 58 8.45 -3.49 10.00
CA GLN A 58 9.21 -3.01 11.16
C GLN A 58 9.44 -1.51 11.08
N VAL A 59 9.78 -1.01 9.90
CA VAL A 59 9.96 0.42 9.65
C VAL A 59 8.65 1.16 9.89
N GLU A 60 7.52 0.65 9.38
CA GLU A 60 6.20 1.25 9.61
C GLU A 60 5.89 1.36 11.09
N LYS A 61 6.02 0.28 11.86
CA LYS A 61 5.80 0.28 13.31
C LYS A 61 6.70 1.27 14.04
N PHE A 62 7.97 1.37 13.62
CA PHE A 62 8.91 2.33 14.18
C PHE A 62 8.48 3.77 13.89
N LEU A 63 8.09 4.07 12.65
CA LEU A 63 7.60 5.39 12.25
C LEU A 63 6.32 5.78 13.01
N GLN A 64 5.37 4.86 13.16
CA GLN A 64 4.14 5.07 13.92
C GLN A 64 4.44 5.40 15.40
N ALA A 65 5.43 4.73 16.00
CA ALA A 65 5.89 5.04 17.36
C ALA A 65 6.50 6.45 17.48
N HIS A 66 6.97 7.02 16.37
CA HIS A 66 7.47 8.39 16.28
C HIS A 66 6.44 9.38 15.70
N HIS A 67 5.15 9.00 15.71
CA HIS A 67 4.04 9.80 15.21
C HIS A 67 4.15 10.18 13.72
N ILE A 68 4.73 9.30 12.92
CA ILE A 68 4.81 9.41 11.46
C ILE A 68 3.98 8.29 10.85
N TRP A 69 2.97 8.65 10.07
CA TRP A 69 2.02 7.72 9.47
C TRP A 69 2.21 7.71 7.95
N PRO A 70 2.82 6.65 7.40
CA PRO A 70 2.92 6.51 5.95
C PRO A 70 1.54 6.24 5.34
N GLU A 71 1.39 6.51 4.06
CA GLU A 71 0.17 6.18 3.30
C GLU A 71 -0.01 4.68 3.14
N MET A 72 1.08 3.97 2.88
CA MET A 72 1.07 2.53 2.67
C MET A 72 2.45 1.95 2.99
N ALA A 73 2.47 0.75 3.54
CA ALA A 73 3.66 -0.06 3.71
C ALA A 73 3.41 -1.49 3.24
N ASP A 74 4.38 -2.08 2.58
CA ASP A 74 4.48 -3.52 2.32
C ASP A 74 5.83 -4.05 2.83
N SER A 75 6.17 -5.28 2.56
CA SER A 75 7.43 -5.88 3.04
C SER A 75 8.69 -5.15 2.56
N GLU A 76 8.63 -4.47 1.42
CA GLU A 76 9.78 -3.88 0.73
C GLU A 76 9.68 -2.37 0.49
N HIS A 77 8.48 -1.79 0.64
CA HIS A 77 8.23 -0.39 0.33
C HIS A 77 7.44 0.31 1.41
N ILE A 78 7.72 1.59 1.57
CA ILE A 78 6.90 2.51 2.35
C ILE A 78 6.63 3.75 1.52
N VAL A 79 5.36 4.07 1.33
CA VAL A 79 4.92 5.20 0.53
C VAL A 79 4.53 6.36 1.44
N PHE A 80 5.14 7.50 1.21
CA PHE A 80 4.76 8.77 1.83
C PHE A 80 4.17 9.69 0.78
N ILE A 81 3.08 10.36 1.13
CA ILE A 81 2.49 11.44 0.35
C ILE A 81 2.74 12.73 1.11
N LEU A 82 3.63 13.57 0.57
CA LEU A 82 3.85 14.89 1.12
C LEU A 82 2.90 15.88 0.43
N THR A 83 2.33 16.76 1.21
CA THR A 83 1.36 17.74 0.73
C THR A 83 1.94 19.15 0.75
N CYS A 84 1.22 20.11 0.20
CA CYS A 84 1.60 21.52 0.30
C CYS A 84 1.49 22.10 1.72
N ALA A 85 0.97 21.33 2.67
CA ALA A 85 0.92 21.70 4.08
C ALA A 85 2.13 21.22 4.88
N ASP A 86 2.87 20.24 4.32
CA ASP A 86 4.08 19.73 4.94
C ASP A 86 5.25 20.69 4.66
N GLY A 87 5.93 21.13 5.70
CA GLY A 87 7.05 22.05 5.65
C GLY A 87 8.38 21.36 5.95
N VAL A 88 9.39 22.18 6.20
CA VAL A 88 10.74 21.70 6.52
C VAL A 88 10.74 20.89 7.83
N GLU A 89 9.97 21.29 8.83
CA GLU A 89 9.91 20.63 10.14
C GLU A 89 9.40 19.20 10.04
N GLU A 90 8.35 18.95 9.22
CA GLU A 90 7.80 17.62 9.00
C GLU A 90 8.80 16.72 8.28
N VAL A 91 9.51 17.28 7.29
CA VAL A 91 10.55 16.55 6.54
C VAL A 91 11.75 16.24 7.43
N GLU A 92 12.24 17.18 8.22
CA GLU A 92 13.34 16.95 9.17
C GLU A 92 12.98 15.89 10.22
N ARG A 93 11.74 15.87 10.72
CA ARG A 93 11.27 14.83 11.62
C ARG A 93 11.25 13.45 10.96
N LEU A 94 10.83 13.39 9.71
CA LEU A 94 10.89 12.15 8.92
C LEU A 94 12.35 11.70 8.75
N GLU A 95 13.24 12.59 8.34
CA GLU A 95 14.67 12.29 8.17
C GLU A 95 15.30 11.77 9.47
N GLN A 96 15.04 12.42 10.59
CA GLN A 96 15.54 11.98 11.90
C GLN A 96 15.08 10.57 12.25
N ALA A 97 13.82 10.24 11.97
CA ALA A 97 13.28 8.90 12.21
C ALA A 97 13.92 7.86 11.28
N LEU A 98 14.09 8.17 9.99
CA LEU A 98 14.72 7.27 9.01
C LEU A 98 16.21 7.03 9.36
N ASP A 99 16.91 8.09 9.76
CA ASP A 99 18.32 8.02 10.20
C ASP A 99 18.45 7.21 11.50
N ALA A 100 17.53 7.37 12.45
CA ALA A 100 17.52 6.62 13.71
C ALA A 100 17.21 5.13 13.50
N PHE A 101 16.40 4.77 12.50
CA PHE A 101 16.20 3.39 12.12
C PHE A 101 17.40 2.77 11.38
N GLY A 102 18.30 3.61 10.85
CA GLY A 102 19.48 3.17 10.11
C GLY A 102 19.25 2.92 8.62
N LEU A 103 18.26 3.58 8.03
CA LEU A 103 17.95 3.47 6.61
C LEU A 103 18.91 4.33 5.78
N HIS A 104 20.04 3.73 5.44
CA HIS A 104 21.05 4.36 4.60
C HIS A 104 21.44 3.43 3.47
N GLY A 105 21.83 3.98 2.33
CA GLY A 105 22.49 3.22 1.28
C GLY A 105 21.73 3.09 -0.03
N LYS A 106 22.12 2.10 -0.83
CA LYS A 106 21.61 1.88 -2.19
C LYS A 106 20.37 1.01 -2.16
N ILE A 107 19.48 1.25 -3.12
CA ILE A 107 18.34 0.38 -3.43
C ILE A 107 18.87 -1.04 -3.70
N ARG A 108 18.31 -2.03 -3.02
CA ARG A 108 18.52 -3.42 -3.38
C ARG A 108 17.51 -3.82 -4.46
N PRO A 109 17.89 -4.72 -5.38
CA PRO A 109 16.94 -5.20 -6.38
C PRO A 109 15.75 -5.85 -5.68
N HIS A 110 14.55 -5.52 -6.14
CA HIS A 110 13.33 -6.12 -5.65
C HIS A 110 13.32 -7.63 -5.82
N SER A 111 12.81 -8.33 -4.83
CA SER A 111 12.25 -9.65 -5.08
C SER A 111 11.07 -9.46 -6.03
N THR A 112 11.09 -10.11 -7.16
CA THR A 112 9.94 -10.12 -8.07
C THR A 112 8.85 -10.96 -7.41
N VAL A 113 7.88 -10.32 -6.77
CA VAL A 113 6.65 -11.00 -6.39
C VAL A 113 6.02 -11.51 -7.69
N SER A 114 5.80 -12.82 -7.77
CA SER A 114 5.16 -13.41 -8.94
C SER A 114 3.74 -12.84 -9.09
N ALA A 115 3.27 -12.72 -10.33
CA ALA A 115 1.89 -12.33 -10.56
C ALA A 115 0.93 -13.31 -9.86
N PRO A 116 -0.19 -12.83 -9.27
CA PRO A 116 -1.16 -13.71 -8.66
C PRO A 116 -1.72 -14.72 -9.67
N PRO A 117 -2.00 -15.95 -9.25
CA PRO A 117 -2.64 -16.91 -10.11
C PRO A 117 -4.04 -16.41 -10.49
N LEU A 118 -4.48 -16.69 -11.72
CA LEU A 118 -5.82 -16.35 -12.16
C LEU A 118 -6.81 -17.44 -11.68
N PRO A 119 -7.82 -17.08 -10.87
CA PRO A 119 -8.80 -18.02 -10.38
C PRO A 119 -9.78 -18.44 -11.48
N GLN A 120 -10.37 -19.63 -11.32
CA GLN A 120 -11.44 -20.11 -12.19
C GLN A 120 -12.77 -19.47 -11.79
N SER A 121 -13.42 -18.77 -12.71
CA SER A 121 -14.79 -18.30 -12.52
C SER A 121 -15.76 -19.48 -12.61
N VAL A 122 -16.62 -19.65 -11.58
CA VAL A 122 -17.58 -20.75 -11.45
C VAL A 122 -19.01 -20.25 -11.56
N CYS A 123 -19.31 -19.10 -10.99
CA CYS A 123 -20.60 -18.42 -11.11
C CYS A 123 -20.39 -16.92 -11.17
N THR A 124 -21.43 -16.19 -11.50
CA THR A 124 -21.35 -14.73 -11.54
C THR A 124 -21.24 -14.14 -10.13
N PRO A 125 -20.63 -12.94 -9.96
CA PRO A 125 -20.62 -12.25 -8.67
C PRO A 125 -22.02 -12.03 -8.10
N ARG A 126 -23.03 -11.82 -8.95
CA ARG A 126 -24.43 -11.69 -8.54
C ARG A 126 -24.97 -12.97 -7.92
N GLU A 127 -24.72 -14.12 -8.54
CA GLU A 127 -25.14 -15.42 -8.00
C GLU A 127 -24.46 -15.70 -6.66
N ALA A 128 -23.15 -15.43 -6.56
CA ALA A 128 -22.41 -15.57 -5.32
C ALA A 128 -22.93 -14.64 -4.22
N LEU A 129 -23.34 -13.40 -4.57
CA LEU A 129 -23.84 -12.43 -3.61
C LEU A 129 -25.12 -12.91 -2.90
N PHE A 130 -26.02 -13.57 -3.61
CA PHE A 130 -27.34 -14.02 -3.10
C PHE A 130 -27.36 -15.49 -2.65
N ALA A 131 -26.29 -16.26 -2.87
CA ALA A 131 -26.18 -17.64 -2.42
C ALA A 131 -25.99 -17.74 -0.90
N PRO A 132 -26.32 -18.86 -0.27
CA PRO A 132 -25.98 -19.14 1.12
C PRO A 132 -24.46 -19.14 1.32
N LYS A 133 -24.01 -18.52 2.42
CA LYS A 133 -22.59 -18.28 2.73
C LYS A 133 -22.22 -18.80 4.10
N GLU A 134 -20.94 -19.03 4.29
CA GLU A 134 -20.33 -19.25 5.60
C GLU A 134 -18.92 -18.68 5.65
N THR A 135 -18.48 -18.30 6.83
CA THR A 135 -17.12 -17.81 7.06
C THR A 135 -16.27 -18.96 7.57
N VAL A 136 -15.15 -19.21 6.92
CA VAL A 136 -14.20 -20.27 7.28
C VAL A 136 -12.78 -19.70 7.43
N ASP A 137 -11.91 -20.44 8.08
CA ASP A 137 -10.49 -20.13 8.05
C ASP A 137 -9.94 -20.33 6.63
N LEU A 138 -9.01 -19.51 6.20
CA LEU A 138 -8.48 -19.55 4.83
C LEU A 138 -7.97 -20.95 4.43
N ALA A 139 -7.32 -21.66 5.36
CA ALA A 139 -6.86 -23.03 5.13
C ALA A 139 -7.99 -24.02 4.82
N GLN A 140 -9.23 -23.74 5.22
CA GLN A 140 -10.43 -24.57 4.95
C GLN A 140 -11.17 -24.13 3.70
N ALA A 141 -10.71 -23.07 3.03
CA ALA A 141 -11.31 -22.53 1.82
C ALA A 141 -10.87 -23.23 0.53
N ALA A 142 -9.92 -24.17 0.60
CA ALA A 142 -9.42 -24.91 -0.56
C ALA A 142 -10.56 -25.56 -1.37
N GLY A 143 -10.61 -25.30 -2.68
CA GLY A 143 -11.64 -25.81 -3.58
C GLY A 143 -13.02 -25.14 -3.47
N ARG A 144 -13.25 -24.30 -2.45
CA ARG A 144 -14.48 -23.55 -2.23
C ARG A 144 -14.60 -22.37 -3.21
N ILE A 145 -15.80 -21.82 -3.32
CA ILE A 145 -16.08 -20.65 -4.15
C ILE A 145 -16.13 -19.43 -3.25
N ALA A 146 -15.38 -18.40 -3.57
CA ALA A 146 -15.38 -17.14 -2.85
C ALA A 146 -16.78 -16.48 -2.89
N ALA A 147 -17.30 -16.08 -1.75
CA ALA A 147 -18.53 -15.32 -1.64
C ALA A 147 -18.30 -13.83 -1.45
N GLU A 148 -17.06 -13.47 -1.14
CA GLU A 148 -16.56 -12.11 -0.99
C GLU A 148 -15.22 -11.97 -1.70
N GLN A 149 -14.81 -10.73 -1.94
CA GLN A 149 -13.52 -10.44 -2.53
C GLN A 149 -12.39 -10.78 -1.53
N ILE A 150 -11.41 -11.54 -1.99
CA ILE A 150 -10.16 -11.76 -1.26
C ILE A 150 -9.12 -10.81 -1.84
N ALA A 151 -8.87 -9.72 -1.12
CA ALA A 151 -7.96 -8.66 -1.54
C ALA A 151 -7.05 -8.27 -0.36
N PRO A 152 -5.86 -8.88 -0.26
CA PRO A 152 -4.86 -8.50 0.73
C PRO A 152 -4.55 -7.00 0.64
N TYR A 153 -4.50 -6.33 1.78
CA TYR A 153 -4.16 -4.92 1.83
C TYR A 153 -2.94 -4.71 2.74
N PRO A 154 -1.97 -3.92 2.32
CA PRO A 154 -1.81 -3.24 1.02
C PRO A 154 -1.44 -4.21 -0.12
N PRO A 155 -1.67 -3.86 -1.42
CA PRO A 155 -2.36 -2.68 -1.93
C PRO A 155 -3.87 -2.85 -2.15
N GLY A 156 -4.47 -3.99 -1.81
CA GLY A 156 -5.89 -4.25 -2.02
C GLY A 156 -6.23 -4.79 -3.42
N VAL A 157 -5.26 -5.37 -4.12
CA VAL A 157 -5.49 -6.04 -5.41
C VAL A 157 -6.26 -7.35 -5.18
N PRO A 158 -7.42 -7.56 -5.84
CA PRO A 158 -8.16 -8.80 -5.72
C PRO A 158 -7.37 -10.01 -6.21
N ILE A 159 -7.26 -11.03 -5.36
CA ILE A 159 -6.69 -12.33 -5.69
C ILE A 159 -7.81 -13.30 -6.12
N ALA A 160 -8.97 -13.18 -5.50
CA ALA A 160 -10.18 -13.86 -5.93
C ALA A 160 -11.39 -12.94 -5.73
N ALA A 161 -12.30 -12.92 -6.73
CA ALA A 161 -13.57 -12.22 -6.70
C ALA A 161 -14.71 -13.15 -6.29
N PRO A 162 -15.88 -12.61 -5.87
CA PRO A 162 -17.07 -13.43 -5.63
C PRO A 162 -17.43 -14.27 -6.85
N GLY A 163 -17.68 -15.56 -6.65
CA GLY A 163 -17.99 -16.51 -7.71
C GLY A 163 -16.77 -17.25 -8.29
N GLU A 164 -15.57 -16.95 -7.82
CA GLU A 164 -14.35 -17.59 -8.24
C GLU A 164 -13.90 -18.68 -7.25
N ARG A 165 -13.23 -19.70 -7.78
CA ARG A 165 -12.73 -20.84 -7.00
C ARG A 165 -11.42 -20.50 -6.31
N ILE A 166 -11.35 -20.74 -5.02
CA ILE A 166 -10.13 -20.64 -4.20
C ILE A 166 -9.39 -21.97 -4.33
N ASP A 167 -8.46 -22.08 -5.27
CA ASP A 167 -7.65 -23.27 -5.46
C ASP A 167 -6.37 -23.24 -4.57
N GLU A 168 -5.61 -24.33 -4.61
CA GLU A 168 -4.39 -24.47 -3.82
C GLU A 168 -3.31 -23.42 -4.22
N LYS A 169 -3.29 -22.98 -5.48
CA LYS A 169 -2.34 -21.98 -5.96
C LYS A 169 -2.65 -20.62 -5.36
N ILE A 170 -3.93 -20.27 -5.24
CA ILE A 170 -4.37 -19.03 -4.59
C ILE A 170 -4.02 -19.06 -3.11
N LEU A 171 -4.26 -20.19 -2.44
CA LEU A 171 -3.90 -20.33 -1.01
C LEU A 171 -2.38 -20.20 -0.80
N ALA A 172 -1.58 -20.88 -1.60
CA ALA A 172 -0.11 -20.80 -1.52
C ALA A 172 0.39 -19.36 -1.79
N TYR A 173 -0.22 -18.66 -2.73
CA TYR A 173 0.11 -17.26 -3.00
C TYR A 173 -0.23 -16.35 -1.81
N LEU A 174 -1.42 -16.49 -1.22
CA LEU A 174 -1.83 -15.74 -0.03
C LEU A 174 -0.93 -16.04 1.17
N GLU A 175 -0.47 -17.28 1.33
CA GLU A 175 0.46 -17.69 2.37
C GLU A 175 1.84 -17.03 2.16
N GLN A 176 2.35 -16.96 0.92
CA GLN A 176 3.58 -16.24 0.58
C GLN A 176 3.50 -14.74 0.94
N LEU A 177 2.32 -14.15 0.83
CA LEU A 177 2.05 -12.77 1.24
C LEU A 177 1.83 -12.61 2.76
N GLY A 178 1.91 -13.69 3.56
CA GLY A 178 1.74 -13.65 5.01
C GLY A 178 0.28 -13.71 5.50
N TYR A 179 -0.69 -13.97 4.61
CA TYR A 179 -2.13 -13.99 4.94
C TYR A 179 -2.65 -15.38 5.36
N ASN A 180 -1.88 -16.14 6.13
CA ASN A 180 -2.22 -17.50 6.55
C ASN A 180 -3.25 -17.59 7.70
N LYS A 181 -3.51 -16.51 8.42
CA LYS A 181 -4.41 -16.45 9.59
C LYS A 181 -5.71 -15.69 9.32
N MET A 182 -6.03 -15.38 8.10
CA MET A 182 -7.26 -14.67 7.77
C MET A 182 -8.46 -15.63 7.67
N LYS A 183 -9.66 -15.09 7.89
CA LYS A 183 -10.92 -15.74 7.54
C LYS A 183 -11.43 -15.21 6.21
N THR A 184 -12.14 -16.06 5.49
CA THR A 184 -12.79 -15.69 4.24
C THR A 184 -14.22 -16.22 4.20
N THR A 185 -15.07 -15.57 3.42
CA THR A 185 -16.46 -15.99 3.24
C THR A 185 -16.56 -16.77 1.93
N VAL A 186 -17.15 -17.96 2.02
CA VAL A 186 -17.34 -18.90 0.90
C VAL A 186 -18.79 -19.31 0.73
N LEU A 187 -19.14 -19.80 -0.46
CA LEU A 187 -20.44 -20.38 -0.69
C LEU A 187 -20.58 -21.74 0.03
N ARG A 188 -21.78 -22.01 0.54
CA ARG A 188 -22.13 -23.31 1.14
C ARG A 188 -22.32 -24.38 0.10
#